data_34d4f7ccfd8a1db04749ba2650aa9e10
#
_entry.id   34d4f7ccfd8a1db04749ba2650aa9e10
#
_cell.length_a   1.000
_cell.length_b   1.000
_cell.length_c   1.000
_cell.angle_alpha   90.00
_cell.angle_beta   90.00
_cell.angle_gamma   90.00
#
_symmetry.space_group_name_H-M   'P 1'
#
loop_
_entity.id
_entity.type
_entity.pdbx_description
1 polymer ?
#
loop_
_entity_poly.entity_id
_entity_poly.type
_entity_poly.pdbx_seq_one_letter_code
_entity_poly.pdbx_strand_id
1 'polypeptide(L)'
;MSGVQIQKLDFSINGNEGSFLQTPFWGLFKSRHGWNLIRARATIGETESTPKQFDFSVMVRSFARGFFSLAYVPMFPSADAFKALQAQDGANGGDKNDAAEKLCSLLEEIAEALKPLLPANTICVRFDPQVEFSTPAERDSFNSAARLGAKKIRSACKKNAVDIQPPDTTQVDLTRTEDEILAAMKNKWRYNVNLAKRKGVQIEKVSGNVLNLSDFVDIFYALYKETSARDGIAMHAKAYYKDLLELSAQEAQKGGDVPQVNLYVAKHEDDYLGAIMTLFSKTESVYLYGCSSNKKRNLMPNFLLQWTAMSDAKAYGSRYYDMYGMPPTDDPSHPMHGLYLFKTGFGGTNVHRAGTYDVPIKGIYKLCVLAEGARAFWHKKVLKKIRGR
;
A
#
# COMPACT_ATOMS: atom_id res chain seq x y z
N MET A 1 -16.81 -18.76 20.84
CA MET A 1 -16.68 -18.17 19.50
C MET A 1 -16.73 -16.68 19.69
N SER A 2 -15.67 -15.97 19.39
CA SER A 2 -15.66 -14.50 19.41
C SER A 2 -16.51 -14.06 18.22
N GLY A 3 -17.74 -13.59 18.49
CA GLY A 3 -18.63 -13.13 17.43
C GLY A 3 -18.07 -11.85 16.82
N VAL A 4 -17.88 -11.82 15.50
CA VAL A 4 -17.65 -10.59 14.74
C VAL A 4 -18.98 -10.11 14.20
N GLN A 5 -19.40 -8.91 14.61
CA GLN A 5 -20.54 -8.22 13.99
C GLN A 5 -20.04 -7.15 13.05
N ILE A 6 -20.73 -6.98 11.91
CA ILE A 6 -20.42 -5.93 10.95
C ILE A 6 -21.66 -5.09 10.66
N GLN A 7 -21.51 -3.78 10.85
CA GLN A 7 -22.51 -2.78 10.51
C GLN A 7 -22.04 -1.93 9.35
N LYS A 8 -22.92 -1.68 8.38
CA LYS A 8 -22.66 -0.70 7.32
C LYS A 8 -22.67 0.70 7.91
N LEU A 9 -21.72 1.52 7.50
CA LEU A 9 -21.64 2.93 7.86
C LEU A 9 -22.07 3.81 6.70
N ASP A 10 -22.63 4.96 7.02
CA ASP A 10 -22.82 6.03 6.05
C ASP A 10 -21.47 6.59 5.61
N PHE A 11 -21.41 7.06 4.37
CA PHE A 11 -20.18 7.62 3.84
C PHE A 11 -19.87 8.99 4.47
N SER A 12 -18.68 9.12 5.03
CA SER A 12 -18.07 10.39 5.40
C SER A 12 -16.69 10.44 4.75
N ILE A 13 -16.28 11.60 4.21
CA ILE A 13 -14.95 11.78 3.63
C ILE A 13 -13.87 11.90 4.72
N ASN A 14 -14.25 12.27 5.94
CA ASN A 14 -13.32 12.53 7.03
C ASN A 14 -12.73 11.24 7.57
N GLY A 15 -11.43 11.27 7.81
CA GLY A 15 -10.64 10.16 8.33
C GLY A 15 -9.27 10.12 7.66
N ASN A 16 -8.26 10.60 8.37
CA ASN A 16 -6.90 10.77 7.87
C ASN A 16 -5.88 10.09 8.79
N GLU A 17 -6.28 8.98 9.40
CA GLU A 17 -5.48 8.16 10.30
C GLU A 17 -5.41 6.71 9.82
N GLY A 18 -4.44 5.96 10.36
CA GLY A 18 -4.19 4.59 9.96
C GLY A 18 -3.57 4.49 8.57
N SER A 19 -3.75 3.36 7.92
CA SER A 19 -3.27 3.18 6.55
C SER A 19 -4.09 4.00 5.55
N PHE A 20 -3.41 4.70 4.64
CA PHE A 20 -4.06 5.48 3.58
C PHE A 20 -5.04 4.64 2.74
N LEU A 21 -4.77 3.34 2.58
CA LEU A 21 -5.62 2.40 1.85
C LEU A 21 -6.99 2.19 2.51
N GLN A 22 -7.11 2.51 3.81
CA GLN A 22 -8.33 2.43 4.59
C GLN A 22 -9.06 3.77 4.73
N THR A 23 -8.44 4.88 4.33
CA THR A 23 -9.09 6.19 4.40
C THR A 23 -10.31 6.27 3.48
N PRO A 24 -11.38 6.97 3.89
CA PRO A 24 -12.54 7.22 3.01
C PRO A 24 -12.15 7.93 1.71
N PHE A 25 -11.15 8.81 1.78
CA PHE A 25 -10.57 9.47 0.61
C PHE A 25 -10.07 8.48 -0.44
N TRP A 26 -9.28 7.49 -0.03
CA TRP A 26 -8.77 6.47 -0.96
C TRP A 26 -9.90 5.64 -1.57
N GLY A 27 -10.89 5.28 -0.76
CA GLY A 27 -12.08 4.58 -1.21
C GLY A 27 -12.88 5.39 -2.24
N LEU A 28 -13.08 6.70 -1.99
CA LEU A 28 -13.73 7.61 -2.94
C LEU A 28 -12.92 7.73 -4.24
N PHE A 29 -11.60 7.90 -4.14
CA PHE A 29 -10.73 7.92 -5.32
C PHE A 29 -10.86 6.62 -6.14
N LYS A 30 -10.81 5.47 -5.49
CA LYS A 30 -10.96 4.17 -6.17
C LYS A 30 -12.35 3.99 -6.79
N SER A 31 -13.40 4.58 -6.20
CA SER A 31 -14.75 4.50 -6.76
C SER A 31 -14.87 5.22 -8.10
N ARG A 32 -14.10 6.28 -8.34
CA ARG A 32 -13.99 6.94 -9.65
C ARG A 32 -13.27 6.08 -10.70
N HIS A 33 -12.57 5.03 -10.26
CA HIS A 33 -11.74 4.15 -11.11
C HIS A 33 -12.22 2.69 -11.12
N GLY A 34 -13.56 2.51 -11.09
CA GLY A 34 -14.21 1.22 -11.33
C GLY A 34 -14.28 0.28 -10.13
N TRP A 35 -14.20 0.83 -8.91
CA TRP A 35 -14.49 0.14 -7.68
C TRP A 35 -15.75 0.69 -7.02
N ASN A 36 -16.43 -0.11 -6.22
CA ASN A 36 -17.50 0.36 -5.34
C ASN A 36 -16.99 0.31 -3.90
N LEU A 37 -17.18 1.41 -3.16
CA LEU A 37 -16.80 1.52 -1.76
C LEU A 37 -17.96 1.12 -0.85
N ILE A 38 -17.68 0.27 0.13
CA ILE A 38 -18.52 0.01 1.30
C ILE A 38 -17.72 0.43 2.52
N ARG A 39 -18.30 1.30 3.36
CA ARG A 39 -17.76 1.62 4.68
C ARG A 39 -18.48 0.75 5.70
N ALA A 40 -17.71 0.13 6.58
CA ALA A 40 -18.24 -0.79 7.58
C ALA A 40 -17.51 -0.62 8.91
N ARG A 41 -18.21 -1.01 9.99
CA ARG A 41 -17.67 -1.12 11.35
C ARG A 41 -17.72 -2.58 11.78
N ALA A 42 -16.57 -3.11 12.16
CA ALA A 42 -16.46 -4.40 12.81
C ALA A 42 -16.49 -4.20 14.33
N THR A 43 -17.32 -4.96 15.02
CA THR A 43 -17.32 -5.11 16.49
C THR A 43 -16.74 -6.50 16.80
N ILE A 44 -15.64 -6.55 17.54
CA ILE A 44 -14.92 -7.78 17.90
C ILE A 44 -15.00 -7.94 19.42
N GLY A 45 -15.31 -9.15 19.91
CA GLY A 45 -15.34 -9.44 21.34
C GLY A 45 -16.67 -9.20 22.03
N GLU A 46 -17.79 -9.57 21.40
CA GLU A 46 -19.14 -9.39 21.94
C GLU A 46 -19.39 -10.01 23.33
N THR A 47 -18.60 -10.98 23.73
CA THR A 47 -18.71 -11.65 25.05
C THR A 47 -17.97 -10.90 26.16
N GLU A 48 -17.27 -9.82 25.84
CA GLU A 48 -16.51 -9.00 26.79
C GLU A 48 -17.31 -7.80 27.30
N SER A 49 -16.92 -7.32 28.50
CA SER A 49 -17.48 -6.10 29.08
C SER A 49 -17.28 -4.83 28.23
N THR A 50 -16.34 -4.85 27.29
CA THR A 50 -16.00 -3.74 26.37
C THR A 50 -15.63 -4.25 24.98
N PRO A 51 -16.60 -4.47 24.06
CA PRO A 51 -16.30 -4.85 22.68
C PRO A 51 -15.53 -3.74 21.97
N LYS A 52 -14.54 -4.12 21.16
CA LYS A 52 -13.74 -3.16 20.40
C LYS A 52 -14.32 -2.96 19.00
N GLN A 53 -14.35 -1.69 18.56
CA GLN A 53 -14.91 -1.31 17.27
C GLN A 53 -13.82 -0.77 16.35
N PHE A 54 -13.88 -1.17 15.08
CA PHE A 54 -12.94 -0.78 14.05
C PHE A 54 -13.66 -0.44 12.76
N ASP A 55 -13.51 0.80 12.29
CA ASP A 55 -14.06 1.22 11.02
C ASP A 55 -13.12 0.83 9.87
N PHE A 56 -13.67 0.33 8.77
CA PHE A 56 -12.87 -0.10 7.63
C PHE A 56 -13.58 0.07 6.29
N SER A 57 -12.78 0.05 5.23
CA SER A 57 -13.21 0.15 3.84
C SER A 57 -13.17 -1.22 3.17
N VAL A 58 -14.22 -1.55 2.45
CA VAL A 58 -14.30 -2.69 1.54
C VAL A 58 -14.46 -2.15 0.13
N MET A 59 -13.54 -2.49 -0.75
CA MET A 59 -13.60 -2.09 -2.16
C MET A 59 -14.06 -3.27 -3.00
N VAL A 60 -15.19 -3.10 -3.70
CA VAL A 60 -15.78 -4.16 -4.52
C VAL A 60 -15.55 -3.85 -5.99
N ARG A 61 -14.99 -4.79 -6.73
CA ARG A 61 -14.77 -4.68 -8.17
C ARG A 61 -15.46 -5.80 -8.92
N SER A 62 -16.28 -5.42 -9.91
CA SER A 62 -16.88 -6.37 -10.83
C SER A 62 -15.96 -6.67 -12.01
N PHE A 63 -16.02 -7.88 -12.50
CA PHE A 63 -15.27 -8.36 -13.67
C PHE A 63 -16.11 -9.35 -14.49
N ALA A 64 -15.57 -9.85 -15.61
CA ALA A 64 -16.30 -10.70 -16.56
C ALA A 64 -17.67 -10.09 -16.92
N ARG A 65 -17.69 -8.81 -17.38
CA ARG A 65 -18.92 -8.06 -17.74
C ARG A 65 -19.97 -7.98 -16.61
N GLY A 66 -19.53 -7.98 -15.34
CA GLY A 66 -20.40 -7.88 -14.18
C GLY A 66 -20.94 -9.20 -13.65
N PHE A 67 -20.60 -10.36 -14.27
CA PHE A 67 -21.04 -11.66 -13.77
C PHE A 67 -20.44 -12.02 -12.40
N PHE A 68 -19.26 -11.52 -12.12
CA PHE A 68 -18.56 -11.79 -10.86
C PHE A 68 -18.05 -10.50 -10.23
N SER A 69 -17.89 -10.50 -8.92
CA SER A 69 -17.18 -9.46 -8.18
C SER A 69 -16.23 -10.04 -7.15
N LEU A 70 -15.24 -9.24 -6.79
CA LEU A 70 -14.29 -9.46 -5.72
C LEU A 70 -14.45 -8.33 -4.71
N ALA A 71 -14.58 -8.68 -3.42
CA ALA A 71 -14.47 -7.71 -2.33
C ALA A 71 -13.02 -7.69 -1.84
N TYR A 72 -12.42 -6.50 -1.75
CA TYR A 72 -11.04 -6.31 -1.32
C TYR A 72 -10.98 -5.42 -0.08
N VAL A 73 -10.30 -5.89 0.94
CA VAL A 73 -10.15 -5.25 2.25
C VAL A 73 -8.65 -5.06 2.53
N PRO A 74 -8.06 -3.92 2.08
CA PRO A 74 -6.65 -3.66 2.29
C PRO A 74 -6.35 -3.31 3.75
N MET A 75 -5.17 -3.68 4.25
CA MET A 75 -4.64 -3.29 5.58
C MET A 75 -5.63 -3.48 6.74
N PHE A 76 -6.47 -4.52 6.64
CA PHE A 76 -7.41 -4.91 7.67
C PHE A 76 -7.54 -6.45 7.75
N PRO A 77 -7.62 -7.05 8.96
CA PRO A 77 -7.59 -6.37 10.26
C PRO A 77 -6.32 -5.53 10.44
N SER A 78 -6.50 -4.35 11.10
CA SER A 78 -5.37 -3.52 11.50
C SER A 78 -4.53 -4.23 12.56
N ALA A 79 -3.30 -3.77 12.78
CA ALA A 79 -2.43 -4.32 13.82
C ALA A 79 -3.11 -4.30 15.21
N ASP A 80 -3.86 -3.22 15.51
CA ASP A 80 -4.57 -3.09 16.78
C ASP A 80 -5.81 -4.00 16.87
N ALA A 81 -6.53 -4.19 15.76
CA ALA A 81 -7.64 -5.13 15.69
C ALA A 81 -7.15 -6.57 15.91
N PHE A 82 -6.03 -6.93 15.32
CA PHE A 82 -5.44 -8.26 15.49
C PHE A 82 -4.88 -8.49 16.91
N LYS A 83 -4.19 -7.49 17.49
CA LYS A 83 -3.74 -7.53 18.89
C LYS A 83 -4.90 -7.65 19.87
N ALA A 84 -6.00 -6.93 19.61
CA ALA A 84 -7.19 -7.01 20.45
C ALA A 84 -7.75 -8.44 20.50
N LEU A 85 -7.78 -9.15 19.38
CA LEU A 85 -8.19 -10.55 19.33
C LEU A 85 -7.25 -11.47 20.11
N GLN A 86 -5.93 -11.26 19.98
CA GLN A 86 -4.94 -12.08 20.71
C GLN A 86 -5.04 -11.93 22.23
N ALA A 87 -5.38 -10.74 22.71
CA ALA A 87 -5.50 -10.45 24.15
C ALA A 87 -6.71 -11.14 24.80
N GLN A 88 -7.75 -11.48 24.04
CA GLN A 88 -8.98 -12.10 24.56
C GLN A 88 -8.76 -13.51 25.17
N ASP A 89 -7.77 -14.23 24.70
CA ASP A 89 -7.55 -15.62 25.11
C ASP A 89 -6.61 -15.79 26.32
N GLY A 90 -6.25 -14.69 27.02
CA GLY A 90 -5.39 -14.72 28.21
C GLY A 90 -3.99 -15.26 27.98
N ALA A 91 -3.55 -15.36 26.72
CA ALA A 91 -2.28 -15.97 26.35
C ALA A 91 -1.14 -14.97 26.47
N ASN A 92 -0.42 -15.01 27.56
CA ASN A 92 0.97 -14.56 27.63
C ASN A 92 1.80 -15.34 26.60
N GLY A 93 2.18 -14.69 25.50
CA GLY A 93 3.18 -15.22 24.56
C GLY A 93 2.75 -16.47 23.77
N GLY A 94 1.57 -16.45 23.14
CA GLY A 94 1.08 -17.56 22.32
C GLY A 94 2.05 -17.96 21.19
N ASP A 95 2.15 -19.27 20.95
CA ASP A 95 2.91 -19.85 19.83
C ASP A 95 2.53 -19.14 18.52
N LYS A 96 3.51 -18.88 17.64
CA LYS A 96 3.28 -18.28 16.30
C LYS A 96 2.24 -19.05 15.49
N ASN A 97 2.09 -20.35 15.73
CA ASN A 97 1.08 -21.20 15.11
C ASN A 97 -0.35 -20.81 15.54
N ASP A 98 -0.54 -20.51 16.82
CA ASP A 98 -1.81 -20.07 17.39
C ASP A 98 -2.24 -18.71 16.79
N ALA A 99 -1.32 -17.74 16.73
CA ALA A 99 -1.56 -16.45 16.11
C ALA A 99 -1.96 -16.57 14.62
N ALA A 100 -1.37 -17.50 13.89
CA ALA A 100 -1.66 -17.73 12.48
C ALA A 100 -3.02 -18.44 12.28
N GLU A 101 -3.40 -19.39 13.14
CA GLU A 101 -4.73 -20.01 13.17
C GLU A 101 -5.81 -18.97 13.47
N LYS A 102 -5.58 -18.11 14.48
CA LYS A 102 -6.48 -17.01 14.86
C LYS A 102 -6.70 -16.00 13.73
N LEU A 103 -5.63 -15.65 13.00
CA LEU A 103 -5.80 -14.79 11.83
C LEU A 103 -6.76 -15.43 10.82
N CYS A 104 -6.56 -16.70 10.46
CA CYS A 104 -7.42 -17.39 9.49
C CYS A 104 -8.89 -17.44 9.96
N SER A 105 -9.14 -17.72 11.24
CA SER A 105 -10.50 -17.73 11.82
C SER A 105 -11.13 -16.33 11.76
N LEU A 106 -10.40 -15.29 12.17
CA LEU A 106 -10.87 -13.91 12.13
C LEU A 106 -11.22 -13.46 10.71
N LEU A 107 -10.37 -13.75 9.72
CA LEU A 107 -10.65 -13.39 8.33
C LEU A 107 -11.92 -14.09 7.81
N GLU A 108 -12.15 -15.34 8.21
CA GLU A 108 -13.34 -16.09 7.83
C GLU A 108 -14.58 -15.51 8.51
N GLU A 109 -14.55 -15.20 9.81
CA GLU A 109 -15.65 -14.57 10.53
C GLU A 109 -16.01 -13.20 9.94
N ILE A 110 -15.01 -12.36 9.63
CA ILE A 110 -15.22 -11.07 8.96
C ILE A 110 -15.86 -11.27 7.58
N ALA A 111 -15.36 -12.22 6.79
CA ALA A 111 -15.91 -12.49 5.45
C ALA A 111 -17.37 -12.98 5.52
N GLU A 112 -17.71 -13.85 6.49
CA GLU A 112 -19.09 -14.31 6.71
C GLU A 112 -20.01 -13.14 7.12
N ALA A 113 -19.58 -12.32 8.08
CA ALA A 113 -20.35 -11.18 8.56
C ALA A 113 -20.50 -10.07 7.49
N LEU A 114 -19.56 -9.98 6.50
CA LEU A 114 -19.67 -9.06 5.37
C LEU A 114 -20.67 -9.50 4.29
N LYS A 115 -20.99 -10.79 4.17
CA LYS A 115 -21.82 -11.31 3.06
C LYS A 115 -23.12 -10.53 2.83
N PRO A 116 -23.90 -10.13 3.87
CA PRO A 116 -25.14 -9.38 3.68
C PRO A 116 -24.94 -8.00 3.03
N LEU A 117 -23.72 -7.43 3.13
CA LEU A 117 -23.38 -6.11 2.58
C LEU A 117 -22.80 -6.20 1.16
N LEU A 118 -22.39 -7.39 0.72
CA LEU A 118 -21.72 -7.61 -0.54
C LEU A 118 -22.72 -7.90 -1.68
N PRO A 119 -22.38 -7.55 -2.93
CA PRO A 119 -23.16 -7.98 -4.08
C PRO A 119 -23.31 -9.51 -4.13
N ALA A 120 -24.49 -9.98 -4.52
CA ALA A 120 -24.79 -11.41 -4.58
C ALA A 120 -23.87 -12.21 -5.50
N ASN A 121 -23.19 -11.56 -6.45
CA ASN A 121 -22.21 -12.17 -7.39
C ASN A 121 -20.76 -12.14 -6.85
N THR A 122 -20.54 -11.74 -5.59
CA THR A 122 -19.19 -11.76 -4.99
C THR A 122 -18.72 -13.19 -4.78
N ILE A 123 -17.50 -13.48 -5.27
CA ILE A 123 -16.93 -14.84 -5.24
C ILE A 123 -15.94 -15.05 -4.11
N CYS A 124 -15.34 -13.96 -3.60
CA CYS A 124 -14.27 -14.01 -2.61
C CYS A 124 -14.18 -12.67 -1.86
N VAL A 125 -13.83 -12.72 -0.58
CA VAL A 125 -13.27 -11.57 0.14
C VAL A 125 -11.76 -11.75 0.21
N ARG A 126 -11.03 -10.75 -0.28
CA ARG A 126 -9.57 -10.70 -0.31
C ARG A 126 -9.07 -9.69 0.71
N PHE A 127 -8.13 -10.07 1.54
CA PHE A 127 -7.58 -9.28 2.62
C PHE A 127 -6.07 -9.09 2.45
N ASP A 128 -5.56 -7.93 2.81
CA ASP A 128 -4.17 -7.69 3.13
C ASP A 128 -4.10 -7.30 4.61
N PRO A 129 -4.03 -8.25 5.57
CA PRO A 129 -4.00 -7.93 6.99
C PRO A 129 -2.72 -7.21 7.37
N GLN A 130 -2.81 -6.25 8.30
CA GLN A 130 -1.66 -5.50 8.81
C GLN A 130 -0.94 -6.30 9.90
N VAL A 131 -0.44 -7.47 9.53
CA VAL A 131 0.42 -8.32 10.35
C VAL A 131 1.84 -8.19 9.83
N GLU A 132 2.73 -7.67 10.67
CA GLU A 132 4.06 -7.22 10.29
C GLU A 132 5.15 -8.00 11.03
N PHE A 133 6.28 -8.21 10.36
CA PHE A 133 7.44 -8.96 10.85
C PHE A 133 8.71 -8.17 10.59
N SER A 134 9.74 -8.42 11.41
CA SER A 134 11.06 -7.79 11.27
C SER A 134 11.91 -8.43 10.18
N THR A 135 11.61 -9.69 9.82
CA THR A 135 12.36 -10.44 8.80
C THR A 135 11.44 -11.21 7.85
N PRO A 136 11.86 -11.44 6.59
CA PRO A 136 11.13 -12.32 5.67
C PRO A 136 10.98 -13.75 6.20
N ALA A 137 11.96 -14.26 6.93
CA ALA A 137 11.93 -15.61 7.50
C ALA A 137 10.81 -15.77 8.54
N GLU A 138 10.61 -14.76 9.40
CA GLU A 138 9.48 -14.73 10.35
C GLU A 138 8.14 -14.72 9.64
N ARG A 139 7.98 -13.87 8.62
CA ARG A 139 6.79 -13.82 7.76
C ARG A 139 6.51 -15.18 7.12
N ASP A 140 7.52 -15.80 6.52
CA ASP A 140 7.37 -17.06 5.79
C ASP A 140 7.04 -18.22 6.74
N SER A 141 7.60 -18.21 7.95
CA SER A 141 7.24 -19.14 9.04
C SER A 141 5.77 -18.97 9.43
N PHE A 142 5.33 -17.72 9.67
CA PHE A 142 3.94 -17.40 10.00
C PHE A 142 2.98 -17.85 8.87
N ASN A 143 3.30 -17.54 7.61
CA ASN A 143 2.47 -17.92 6.46
C ASN A 143 2.39 -19.45 6.28
N SER A 144 3.45 -20.17 6.64
CA SER A 144 3.45 -21.64 6.66
C SER A 144 2.55 -22.19 7.76
N ALA A 145 2.64 -21.61 8.97
CA ALA A 145 1.75 -21.94 10.08
C ALA A 145 0.28 -21.64 9.74
N ALA A 146 -0.01 -20.50 9.10
CA ALA A 146 -1.36 -20.16 8.65
C ALA A 146 -1.94 -21.19 7.67
N ARG A 147 -1.14 -21.70 6.71
CA ARG A 147 -1.58 -22.74 5.78
C ARG A 147 -1.88 -24.08 6.48
N LEU A 148 -1.07 -24.45 7.47
CA LEU A 148 -1.26 -25.68 8.25
C LEU A 148 -2.44 -25.53 9.20
N GLY A 149 -2.53 -24.41 9.92
CA GLY A 149 -3.61 -24.10 10.84
C GLY A 149 -4.97 -24.04 10.15
N ALA A 150 -5.07 -23.36 9.01
CA ALA A 150 -6.31 -23.33 8.22
C ALA A 150 -6.80 -24.73 7.84
N LYS A 151 -5.90 -25.66 7.49
CA LYS A 151 -6.27 -27.06 7.23
C LYS A 151 -6.77 -27.77 8.49
N LYS A 152 -6.10 -27.59 9.62
CA LYS A 152 -6.44 -28.19 10.91
C LYS A 152 -7.84 -27.80 11.36
N ILE A 153 -8.16 -26.51 11.32
CA ILE A 153 -9.48 -25.98 11.71
C ILE A 153 -10.51 -26.04 10.58
N ARG A 154 -10.16 -26.59 9.41
CA ARG A 154 -10.98 -26.67 8.20
C ARG A 154 -11.49 -25.31 7.72
N SER A 155 -10.71 -24.24 7.93
CA SER A 155 -11.01 -22.91 7.44
C SER A 155 -10.94 -22.82 5.91
N ALA A 156 -11.83 -22.02 5.35
CA ALA A 156 -11.81 -21.66 3.92
C ALA A 156 -10.70 -20.66 3.57
N CYS A 157 -10.11 -19.99 4.56
CA CYS A 157 -9.07 -18.98 4.40
C CYS A 157 -7.82 -19.55 3.72
N LYS A 158 -7.23 -18.79 2.78
CA LYS A 158 -6.06 -19.20 1.99
C LYS A 158 -5.09 -18.06 1.80
N LYS A 159 -3.80 -18.28 2.14
CA LYS A 159 -2.74 -17.38 1.69
C LYS A 159 -2.67 -17.38 0.16
N ASN A 160 -2.81 -16.19 -0.44
CA ASN A 160 -2.72 -16.04 -1.90
C ASN A 160 -1.27 -16.21 -2.38
N ALA A 161 -1.11 -16.69 -3.60
CA ALA A 161 0.20 -16.83 -4.25
C ALA A 161 0.76 -15.49 -4.75
N VAL A 162 -0.11 -14.49 -4.95
CA VAL A 162 0.24 -13.16 -5.45
C VAL A 162 -0.31 -12.13 -4.47
N ASP A 163 0.56 -11.29 -3.95
CA ASP A 163 0.17 -10.20 -3.09
C ASP A 163 -0.36 -9.02 -3.90
N ILE A 164 -1.43 -8.37 -3.40
CA ILE A 164 -2.02 -7.19 -4.05
C ILE A 164 -1.21 -5.94 -3.68
N GLN A 165 -0.96 -5.75 -2.39
CA GLN A 165 -0.04 -4.73 -1.93
C GLN A 165 1.37 -5.32 -1.80
N PRO A 166 2.43 -4.53 -2.07
CA PRO A 166 3.78 -4.97 -1.79
C PRO A 166 3.92 -5.34 -0.31
N PRO A 167 4.29 -6.58 0.01
CA PRO A 167 4.40 -6.98 1.42
C PRO A 167 5.65 -6.41 2.10
N ASP A 168 6.67 -6.06 1.32
CA ASP A 168 7.96 -5.62 1.84
C ASP A 168 8.17 -4.14 1.57
N THR A 169 8.51 -3.39 2.61
CA THR A 169 8.82 -1.95 2.56
C THR A 169 9.87 -1.56 3.59
N THR A 170 10.31 -0.29 3.55
CA THR A 170 11.09 0.34 4.61
C THR A 170 10.43 1.64 5.04
N GLN A 171 10.34 1.88 6.34
CA GLN A 171 9.66 3.02 6.95
C GLN A 171 10.66 3.90 7.70
N VAL A 172 10.74 5.17 7.31
CA VAL A 172 11.58 6.17 7.98
C VAL A 172 10.77 6.83 9.08
N ASP A 173 11.28 6.80 10.31
CA ASP A 173 10.65 7.43 11.48
C ASP A 173 10.79 8.95 11.40
N LEU A 174 9.68 9.66 11.21
CA LEU A 174 9.60 11.11 11.12
C LEU A 174 9.40 11.79 12.48
N THR A 175 9.25 11.06 13.57
CA THR A 175 9.16 11.64 14.92
C THR A 175 10.51 12.19 15.39
N ARG A 176 11.61 11.72 14.80
CA ARG A 176 12.99 12.18 15.01
C ARG A 176 13.20 13.59 14.42
N THR A 177 14.24 14.28 14.87
CA THR A 177 14.70 15.53 14.24
C THR A 177 15.22 15.28 12.81
N GLU A 178 15.25 16.32 11.96
CA GLU A 178 15.82 16.21 10.61
C GLU A 178 17.29 15.75 10.63
N ASP A 179 18.08 16.27 11.59
CA ASP A 179 19.49 15.86 11.75
C ASP A 179 19.63 14.38 12.10
N GLU A 180 18.76 13.85 12.97
CA GLU A 180 18.75 12.42 13.30
C GLU A 180 18.31 11.56 12.11
N ILE A 181 17.33 12.00 11.33
CA ILE A 181 16.91 11.31 10.10
C ILE A 181 18.06 11.29 9.09
N LEU A 182 18.74 12.43 8.88
CA LEU A 182 19.91 12.51 8.02
C LEU A 182 21.06 11.64 8.54
N ALA A 183 21.30 11.63 9.86
CA ALA A 183 22.35 10.81 10.47
C ALA A 183 22.10 9.31 10.30
N ALA A 184 20.83 8.87 10.29
CA ALA A 184 20.45 7.48 10.07
C ALA A 184 20.65 7.01 8.62
N MET A 185 20.69 7.92 7.65
CA MET A 185 20.95 7.58 6.24
C MET A 185 22.37 7.03 6.05
N LYS A 186 22.55 6.13 5.09
CA LYS A 186 23.90 5.74 4.63
C LYS A 186 24.69 6.98 4.20
N ASN A 187 26.00 7.01 4.48
CA ASN A 187 26.86 8.17 4.18
C ASN A 187 26.74 8.66 2.72
N LYS A 188 26.68 7.71 1.78
CA LYS A 188 26.52 8.01 0.35
C LYS A 188 25.19 8.70 0.04
N TRP A 189 24.11 8.41 0.80
CA TRP A 189 22.79 9.03 0.60
C TRP A 189 22.81 10.50 1.05
N ARG A 190 23.33 10.77 2.25
CA ARG A 190 23.55 12.16 2.74
C ARG A 190 24.40 12.96 1.77
N TYR A 191 25.51 12.36 1.31
CA TYR A 191 26.38 12.97 0.30
C TYR A 191 25.59 13.30 -0.98
N ASN A 192 24.78 12.37 -1.49
CA ASN A 192 24.02 12.55 -2.73
C ASN A 192 22.93 13.62 -2.60
N VAL A 193 22.25 13.71 -1.47
CA VAL A 193 21.29 14.81 -1.18
C VAL A 193 22.02 16.16 -1.27
N ASN A 194 23.16 16.29 -0.59
CA ASN A 194 23.95 17.51 -0.60
C ASN A 194 24.59 17.80 -1.98
N LEU A 195 24.99 16.76 -2.70
CA LEU A 195 25.52 16.90 -4.07
C LEU A 195 24.45 17.48 -5.00
N ALA A 196 23.24 16.95 -4.98
CA ALA A 196 22.15 17.46 -5.82
C ALA A 196 21.85 18.93 -5.52
N LYS A 197 21.78 19.34 -4.23
CA LYS A 197 21.62 20.73 -3.83
C LYS A 197 22.76 21.62 -4.38
N ARG A 198 24.01 21.24 -4.16
CA ARG A 198 25.18 22.00 -4.62
C ARG A 198 25.30 22.10 -6.14
N LYS A 199 24.79 21.11 -6.85
CA LYS A 199 24.77 21.08 -8.33
C LYS A 199 23.58 21.82 -8.93
N GLY A 200 22.76 22.51 -8.11
CA GLY A 200 21.66 23.33 -8.58
C GLY A 200 20.40 22.58 -8.98
N VAL A 201 20.23 21.33 -8.53
CA VAL A 201 18.94 20.63 -8.72
C VAL A 201 17.89 21.31 -7.85
N GLN A 202 16.82 21.74 -8.47
CA GLN A 202 15.65 22.36 -7.82
C GLN A 202 14.51 21.36 -7.72
N ILE A 203 13.80 21.38 -6.57
CA ILE A 203 12.60 20.59 -6.39
C ILE A 203 11.38 21.51 -6.33
N GLU A 204 10.43 21.24 -7.20
CA GLU A 204 9.15 21.93 -7.23
C GLU A 204 8.06 21.04 -6.67
N LYS A 205 7.32 21.52 -5.67
CA LYS A 205 6.17 20.83 -5.08
C LYS A 205 4.89 21.36 -5.72
N VAL A 206 4.07 20.46 -6.19
CA VAL A 206 2.83 20.74 -6.91
C VAL A 206 1.67 20.05 -6.20
N SER A 207 0.64 20.80 -5.87
CA SER A 207 -0.64 20.30 -5.35
C SER A 207 -1.73 20.35 -6.41
N GLY A 208 -2.85 19.67 -6.17
CA GLY A 208 -3.92 19.52 -7.17
C GLY A 208 -4.72 20.78 -7.51
N ASN A 209 -4.46 21.92 -6.84
CA ASN A 209 -5.14 23.19 -7.04
C ASN A 209 -4.34 24.24 -7.84
N VAL A 210 -3.16 23.90 -8.34
CA VAL A 210 -2.37 24.84 -9.15
C VAL A 210 -2.94 24.96 -10.57
N LEU A 211 -2.88 26.17 -11.16
CA LEU A 211 -3.48 26.46 -12.46
C LEU A 211 -2.86 25.62 -13.60
N ASN A 212 -1.57 25.36 -13.55
CA ASN A 212 -0.82 24.60 -14.55
C ASN A 212 -0.62 23.12 -14.19
N LEU A 213 -1.50 22.53 -13.37
CA LEU A 213 -1.42 21.13 -12.95
C LEU A 213 -1.27 20.17 -14.13
N SER A 214 -1.99 20.43 -15.24
CA SER A 214 -1.93 19.57 -16.41
C SER A 214 -0.53 19.46 -17.00
N ASP A 215 0.24 20.55 -17.02
CA ASP A 215 1.61 20.57 -17.54
C ASP A 215 2.54 19.73 -16.66
N PHE A 216 2.41 19.85 -15.32
CA PHE A 216 3.19 19.03 -14.38
C PHE A 216 2.83 17.55 -14.46
N VAL A 217 1.56 17.22 -14.65
CA VAL A 217 1.12 15.83 -14.87
C VAL A 217 1.65 15.30 -16.21
N ASP A 218 1.75 16.14 -17.24
CA ASP A 218 2.36 15.75 -18.53
C ASP A 218 3.87 15.48 -18.37
N ILE A 219 4.60 16.32 -17.63
CA ILE A 219 6.00 16.12 -17.30
C ILE A 219 6.18 14.80 -16.54
N PHE A 220 5.42 14.61 -15.45
CA PHE A 220 5.43 13.37 -14.67
C PHE A 220 5.17 12.14 -15.55
N TYR A 221 4.14 12.21 -16.41
CA TYR A 221 3.75 11.10 -17.26
C TYR A 221 4.79 10.77 -18.33
N ALA A 222 5.47 11.78 -18.88
CA ALA A 222 6.58 11.60 -19.81
C ALA A 222 7.77 10.89 -19.15
N LEU A 223 8.20 11.35 -17.97
CA LEU A 223 9.24 10.72 -17.17
C LEU A 223 8.85 9.29 -16.75
N TYR A 224 7.57 9.06 -16.44
CA TYR A 224 7.09 7.74 -16.03
C TYR A 224 7.07 6.76 -17.20
N LYS A 225 6.75 7.22 -18.44
CA LYS A 225 6.90 6.41 -19.65
C LYS A 225 8.35 5.97 -19.87
N GLU A 226 9.33 6.88 -19.68
CA GLU A 226 10.75 6.55 -19.78
C GLU A 226 11.16 5.49 -18.77
N THR A 227 10.73 5.65 -17.51
CA THR A 227 10.95 4.69 -16.43
C THR A 227 10.28 3.34 -16.72
N SER A 228 9.01 3.35 -17.15
CA SER A 228 8.27 2.14 -17.51
C SER A 228 8.93 1.35 -18.64
N ALA A 229 9.42 2.05 -19.65
CA ALA A 229 10.12 1.44 -20.77
C ALA A 229 11.45 0.80 -20.33
N ARG A 230 12.18 1.46 -19.43
CA ARG A 230 13.46 0.98 -18.89
C ARG A 230 13.29 -0.19 -17.93
N ASP A 231 12.36 -0.05 -16.96
CA ASP A 231 12.28 -0.92 -15.78
C ASP A 231 11.12 -1.94 -15.86
N GLY A 232 10.27 -1.86 -16.91
CA GLY A 232 9.15 -2.79 -17.13
C GLY A 232 7.99 -2.61 -16.16
N ILE A 233 7.82 -1.43 -15.57
CA ILE A 233 6.79 -1.11 -14.58
C ILE A 233 5.46 -0.78 -15.29
N ALA A 234 4.34 -1.33 -14.80
CA ALA A 234 3.01 -0.99 -15.30
C ALA A 234 2.60 0.43 -14.90
N MET A 235 1.89 1.11 -15.79
CA MET A 235 1.39 2.47 -15.59
C MET A 235 -0.14 2.51 -15.62
N HIS A 236 -0.72 3.43 -14.83
CA HIS A 236 -2.11 3.85 -15.02
C HIS A 236 -2.23 4.86 -16.17
N ALA A 237 -3.45 5.11 -16.61
CA ALA A 237 -3.71 6.22 -17.53
C ALA A 237 -3.36 7.57 -16.88
N LYS A 238 -2.94 8.56 -17.68
CA LYS A 238 -2.57 9.90 -17.19
C LYS A 238 -3.65 10.54 -16.32
N ALA A 239 -4.91 10.39 -16.71
CA ALA A 239 -6.05 10.92 -15.97
C ALA A 239 -6.17 10.37 -14.54
N TYR A 240 -5.69 9.15 -14.26
CA TYR A 240 -5.67 8.57 -12.91
C TYR A 240 -4.80 9.37 -11.94
N TYR A 241 -3.63 9.79 -12.38
CA TYR A 241 -2.69 10.58 -11.55
C TYR A 241 -3.19 12.00 -11.35
N LYS A 242 -3.79 12.59 -12.39
CA LYS A 242 -4.38 13.92 -12.32
C LYS A 242 -5.57 13.93 -11.36
N ASP A 243 -6.49 12.99 -11.48
CA ASP A 243 -7.66 12.87 -10.60
C ASP A 243 -7.27 12.67 -9.13
N LEU A 244 -6.20 11.92 -8.85
CA LEU A 244 -5.70 11.72 -7.48
C LEU A 244 -5.25 13.04 -6.84
N LEU A 245 -4.51 13.88 -7.58
CA LEU A 245 -4.07 15.21 -7.12
C LEU A 245 -5.26 16.17 -6.94
N GLU A 246 -6.12 16.26 -7.96
CA GLU A 246 -7.28 17.14 -7.95
C GLU A 246 -8.27 16.79 -6.84
N LEU A 247 -8.58 15.51 -6.66
CA LEU A 247 -9.51 15.06 -5.63
C LEU A 247 -9.00 15.44 -4.22
N SER A 248 -7.72 15.22 -3.93
CA SER A 248 -7.13 15.58 -2.63
C SER A 248 -7.28 17.08 -2.35
N ALA A 249 -6.94 17.92 -3.33
CA ALA A 249 -7.04 19.36 -3.17
C ALA A 249 -8.51 19.84 -3.06
N GLN A 250 -9.42 19.30 -3.86
CA GLN A 250 -10.84 19.62 -3.83
C GLN A 250 -11.50 19.28 -2.50
N GLU A 251 -11.25 18.08 -1.97
CA GLU A 251 -11.85 17.66 -0.71
C GLU A 251 -11.25 18.41 0.49
N ALA A 252 -9.96 18.73 0.47
CA ALA A 252 -9.34 19.59 1.48
C ALA A 252 -9.92 21.03 1.46
N GLN A 253 -10.15 21.61 0.28
CA GLN A 253 -10.78 22.95 0.13
C GLN A 253 -12.22 22.98 0.66
N LYS A 254 -12.94 21.87 0.62
CA LYS A 254 -14.28 21.73 1.23
C LYS A 254 -14.24 21.56 2.76
N GLY A 255 -13.05 21.57 3.37
CA GLY A 255 -12.85 21.37 4.80
C GLY A 255 -12.79 19.90 5.22
N GLY A 256 -12.63 18.96 4.27
CA GLY A 256 -12.47 17.55 4.57
C GLY A 256 -11.11 17.24 5.23
N ASP A 257 -11.11 16.43 6.29
CA ASP A 257 -9.89 15.86 6.88
C ASP A 257 -9.43 14.66 6.05
N VAL A 258 -8.71 14.95 4.96
CA VAL A 258 -8.28 13.99 3.95
C VAL A 258 -6.76 13.97 3.79
N PRO A 259 -6.18 12.86 3.31
CA PRO A 259 -4.77 12.80 2.96
C PRO A 259 -4.40 13.85 1.89
N GLN A 260 -3.24 14.50 2.08
CA GLN A 260 -2.69 15.42 1.11
C GLN A 260 -1.87 14.67 0.05
N VAL A 261 -2.23 14.84 -1.23
CA VAL A 261 -1.46 14.28 -2.34
C VAL A 261 -0.62 15.37 -3.00
N ASN A 262 0.68 15.11 -3.14
CA ASN A 262 1.63 16.04 -3.73
C ASN A 262 2.43 15.37 -4.85
N LEU A 263 2.74 16.15 -5.87
CA LEU A 263 3.71 15.81 -6.91
C LEU A 263 4.96 16.66 -6.69
N TYR A 264 6.12 16.02 -6.63
CA TYR A 264 7.42 16.68 -6.58
C TYR A 264 8.15 16.44 -7.89
N VAL A 265 8.69 17.49 -8.47
CA VAL A 265 9.43 17.45 -9.74
C VAL A 265 10.83 18.00 -9.55
N ALA A 266 11.84 17.23 -9.93
CA ALA A 266 13.22 17.68 -9.92
C ALA A 266 13.61 18.28 -11.28
N LYS A 267 14.11 19.50 -11.28
CA LYS A 267 14.55 20.24 -12.44
C LYS A 267 16.00 20.69 -12.28
N HIS A 268 16.74 20.70 -13.37
CA HIS A 268 18.06 21.32 -13.46
C HIS A 268 18.20 22.01 -14.83
N GLU A 269 18.34 23.32 -14.84
CA GLU A 269 18.25 24.14 -16.04
C GLU A 269 16.91 23.89 -16.76
N ASP A 270 16.93 23.51 -18.02
CA ASP A 270 15.72 23.21 -18.80
C ASP A 270 15.29 21.73 -18.76
N ASP A 271 16.05 20.87 -18.07
CA ASP A 271 15.77 19.43 -18.01
C ASP A 271 14.99 19.03 -16.75
N TYR A 272 13.88 18.31 -16.93
CA TYR A 272 13.21 17.59 -15.88
C TYR A 272 13.87 16.23 -15.66
N LEU A 273 14.35 15.97 -14.44
CA LEU A 273 15.24 14.84 -14.15
C LEU A 273 14.54 13.69 -13.42
N GLY A 274 13.47 13.96 -12.74
CA GLY A 274 12.71 12.97 -12.01
C GLY A 274 11.47 13.57 -11.36
N ALA A 275 10.54 12.72 -10.96
CA ALA A 275 9.37 13.15 -10.22
C ALA A 275 8.87 12.03 -9.30
N ILE A 276 8.26 12.42 -8.18
CA ILE A 276 7.62 11.51 -7.25
C ILE A 276 6.24 12.04 -6.88
N MET A 277 5.30 11.12 -6.71
CA MET A 277 3.98 11.42 -6.15
C MET A 277 3.88 10.79 -4.77
N THR A 278 3.49 11.57 -3.79
CA THR A 278 3.37 11.17 -2.39
C THR A 278 1.97 11.43 -1.88
N LEU A 279 1.57 10.66 -0.87
CA LEU A 279 0.36 10.89 -0.10
C LEU A 279 0.75 11.05 1.36
N PHE A 280 0.27 12.12 2.01
CA PHE A 280 0.52 12.41 3.41
C PHE A 280 -0.76 12.26 4.22
N SER A 281 -0.72 11.43 5.25
CA SER A 281 -1.74 11.33 6.29
C SER A 281 -1.14 11.62 7.66
N LYS A 282 -1.97 11.74 8.70
CA LYS A 282 -1.48 11.96 10.08
C LYS A 282 -0.65 10.80 10.62
N THR A 283 -0.91 9.59 10.13
CA THR A 283 -0.18 8.40 10.57
C THR A 283 1.01 8.13 9.67
N GLU A 284 0.80 8.11 8.34
CA GLU A 284 1.83 7.73 7.38
C GLU A 284 1.90 8.71 6.21
N SER A 285 3.11 8.95 5.74
CA SER A 285 3.34 9.47 4.40
C SER A 285 3.88 8.38 3.52
N VAL A 286 3.39 8.29 2.28
CA VAL A 286 3.74 7.18 1.39
C VAL A 286 4.29 7.69 0.07
N TYR A 287 5.41 7.12 -0.37
CA TYR A 287 5.98 7.28 -1.70
C TYR A 287 5.22 6.39 -2.70
N LEU A 288 4.12 6.91 -3.28
CA LEU A 288 3.20 6.14 -4.13
C LEU A 288 3.79 5.79 -5.50
N TYR A 289 4.34 6.79 -6.19
CA TYR A 289 4.83 6.65 -7.56
C TYR A 289 6.12 7.44 -7.72
N GLY A 290 7.06 6.91 -8.52
CA GLY A 290 8.28 7.60 -8.83
C GLY A 290 8.83 7.26 -10.21
N CYS A 291 9.44 8.25 -10.81
CA CYS A 291 10.04 8.14 -12.13
C CYS A 291 11.30 9.01 -12.23
N SER A 292 12.15 8.65 -13.18
CA SER A 292 13.40 9.39 -13.42
C SER A 292 13.82 9.30 -14.88
N SER A 293 14.37 10.39 -15.38
CA SER A 293 15.02 10.44 -16.66
C SER A 293 16.38 9.74 -16.65
N ASN A 294 16.87 9.36 -17.82
CA ASN A 294 18.24 8.91 -18.02
C ASN A 294 19.24 10.09 -18.14
N LYS A 295 18.73 11.33 -18.29
CA LYS A 295 19.55 12.54 -18.37
C LYS A 295 20.12 12.89 -17.00
N LYS A 296 21.36 13.41 -17.00
CA LYS A 296 22.03 14.02 -15.82
C LYS A 296 21.90 13.21 -14.52
N ARG A 297 21.87 11.86 -14.60
CA ARG A 297 21.73 10.97 -13.43
C ARG A 297 22.81 11.17 -12.37
N ASN A 298 23.98 11.64 -12.79
CA ASN A 298 25.10 12.01 -11.92
C ASN A 298 24.81 13.19 -10.98
N LEU A 299 23.75 13.97 -11.22
CA LEU A 299 23.28 15.03 -10.32
C LEU A 299 22.46 14.50 -9.14
N MET A 300 22.17 13.20 -9.09
CA MET A 300 21.48 12.52 -7.98
C MET A 300 20.09 13.08 -7.61
N PRO A 301 19.23 13.49 -8.57
CA PRO A 301 17.98 14.19 -8.30
C PRO A 301 17.02 13.40 -7.40
N ASN A 302 16.96 12.07 -7.54
CA ASN A 302 16.04 11.22 -6.77
C ASN A 302 16.32 11.22 -5.26
N PHE A 303 17.57 11.45 -4.86
CA PHE A 303 17.93 11.56 -3.43
C PHE A 303 17.37 12.86 -2.83
N LEU A 304 17.46 13.95 -3.57
CA LEU A 304 16.91 15.24 -3.13
C LEU A 304 15.38 15.23 -3.16
N LEU A 305 14.74 14.61 -4.16
CA LEU A 305 13.29 14.41 -4.21
C LEU A 305 12.78 13.72 -2.95
N GLN A 306 13.38 12.58 -2.59
CA GLN A 306 12.96 11.83 -1.40
C GLN A 306 13.20 12.61 -0.11
N TRP A 307 14.35 13.26 0.03
CA TRP A 307 14.64 14.06 1.21
C TRP A 307 13.65 15.22 1.36
N THR A 308 13.37 15.96 0.28
CA THR A 308 12.40 17.07 0.31
C THR A 308 11.00 16.56 0.71
N ALA A 309 10.57 15.44 0.15
CA ALA A 309 9.28 14.86 0.50
C ALA A 309 9.21 14.37 1.96
N MET A 310 10.31 13.82 2.50
CA MET A 310 10.40 13.39 3.91
C MET A 310 10.34 14.60 4.86
N SER A 311 11.07 15.70 4.58
CA SER A 311 11.01 16.94 5.35
C SER A 311 9.60 17.54 5.34
N ASP A 312 8.94 17.56 4.18
CA ASP A 312 7.56 18.07 4.07
C ASP A 312 6.56 17.15 4.80
N ALA A 313 6.75 15.84 4.73
CA ALA A 313 5.91 14.87 5.42
C ALA A 313 6.03 15.02 6.96
N LYS A 314 7.26 15.25 7.45
CA LYS A 314 7.51 15.58 8.86
C LYS A 314 6.81 16.89 9.25
N ALA A 315 6.95 17.94 8.46
CA ALA A 315 6.30 19.23 8.69
C ALA A 315 4.76 19.13 8.66
N TYR A 316 4.20 18.20 7.84
CA TYR A 316 2.78 17.88 7.80
C TYR A 316 2.30 17.20 9.10
N GLY A 317 3.20 16.54 9.84
CA GLY A 317 2.91 15.84 11.08
C GLY A 317 2.72 14.33 10.95
N SER A 318 3.14 13.73 9.84
CA SER A 318 3.15 12.27 9.68
C SER A 318 4.16 11.62 10.62
N ARG A 319 3.83 10.45 11.14
CA ARG A 319 4.70 9.73 12.10
C ARG A 319 5.84 8.98 11.41
N TYR A 320 5.59 8.45 10.21
CA TYR A 320 6.62 7.79 9.41
C TYR A 320 6.41 8.02 7.91
N TYR A 321 7.50 7.82 7.15
CA TYR A 321 7.50 7.87 5.69
C TYR A 321 7.75 6.47 5.14
N ASP A 322 6.72 5.89 4.52
CA ASP A 322 6.78 4.56 3.90
C ASP A 322 7.33 4.68 2.47
N MET A 323 8.48 4.09 2.23
CA MET A 323 9.11 4.06 0.91
C MET A 323 8.37 3.15 -0.07
N TYR A 324 7.34 2.42 0.38
CA TYR A 324 6.53 1.48 -0.38
C TYR A 324 7.35 0.33 -0.99
N GLY A 325 6.71 -0.49 -1.83
CA GLY A 325 7.22 -1.78 -2.32
C GLY A 325 8.70 -1.85 -2.68
N MET A 326 9.39 -2.84 -2.12
CA MET A 326 10.78 -3.17 -2.41
C MET A 326 10.98 -4.69 -2.43
N PRO A 327 12.12 -5.21 -2.93
CA PRO A 327 12.51 -6.61 -2.70
C PRO A 327 12.63 -6.94 -1.21
N PRO A 328 12.37 -8.21 -0.81
CA PRO A 328 12.37 -8.61 0.61
C PRO A 328 13.76 -8.59 1.26
N THR A 329 14.82 -8.78 0.47
CA THR A 329 16.20 -8.96 0.96
C THR A 329 17.23 -8.22 0.12
N ASP A 330 18.42 -8.04 0.68
CA ASP A 330 19.62 -7.55 0.00
C ASP A 330 20.25 -8.69 -0.84
N ASP A 331 19.54 -9.09 -1.90
CA ASP A 331 19.99 -10.13 -2.81
C ASP A 331 20.49 -9.50 -4.12
N PRO A 332 21.81 -9.51 -4.39
CA PRO A 332 22.37 -8.94 -5.62
C PRO A 332 21.86 -9.60 -6.91
N SER A 333 21.34 -10.83 -6.84
CA SER A 333 20.76 -11.52 -8.00
C SER A 333 19.34 -11.07 -8.32
N HIS A 334 18.68 -10.36 -7.40
CA HIS A 334 17.31 -9.89 -7.61
C HIS A 334 17.27 -8.75 -8.65
N PRO A 335 16.40 -8.81 -9.68
CA PRO A 335 16.35 -7.78 -10.74
C PRO A 335 16.13 -6.34 -10.23
N MET A 336 15.49 -6.20 -9.06
CA MET A 336 15.23 -4.90 -8.44
C MET A 336 16.16 -4.62 -7.22
N HIS A 337 17.31 -5.27 -7.12
CA HIS A 337 18.25 -5.06 -6.01
C HIS A 337 18.65 -3.58 -5.84
N GLY A 338 18.84 -2.87 -6.96
CA GLY A 338 19.11 -1.42 -6.92
C GLY A 338 18.00 -0.62 -6.23
N LEU A 339 16.73 -1.04 -6.35
CA LEU A 339 15.62 -0.41 -5.65
C LEU A 339 15.66 -0.70 -4.15
N TYR A 340 16.00 -1.94 -3.75
CA TYR A 340 16.22 -2.29 -2.35
C TYR A 340 17.29 -1.39 -1.72
N LEU A 341 18.47 -1.31 -2.33
CA LEU A 341 19.57 -0.47 -1.85
C LEU A 341 19.16 1.01 -1.76
N PHE A 342 18.46 1.51 -2.79
CA PHE A 342 18.01 2.90 -2.83
C PHE A 342 17.09 3.21 -1.63
N LYS A 343 16.06 2.40 -1.40
CA LYS A 343 15.06 2.65 -0.36
C LYS A 343 15.62 2.47 1.06
N THR A 344 16.30 1.36 1.32
CA THR A 344 16.86 1.07 2.66
C THR A 344 17.98 2.01 3.07
N GLY A 345 18.64 2.64 2.11
CA GLY A 345 19.73 3.59 2.39
C GLY A 345 19.27 4.90 3.02
N PHE A 346 17.96 5.21 3.04
CA PHE A 346 17.41 6.36 3.77
C PHE A 346 17.28 6.12 5.28
N GLY A 347 17.71 4.96 5.79
CA GLY A 347 17.82 4.72 7.24
C GLY A 347 16.50 4.34 7.91
N GLY A 348 15.54 3.84 7.15
CA GLY A 348 14.27 3.31 7.67
C GLY A 348 14.40 1.91 8.24
N THR A 349 13.37 1.48 8.95
CA THR A 349 13.18 0.11 9.43
C THR A 349 12.45 -0.72 8.38
N ASN A 350 12.98 -1.88 8.05
CA ASN A 350 12.31 -2.79 7.11
C ASN A 350 11.09 -3.45 7.78
N VAL A 351 10.02 -3.53 7.02
CA VAL A 351 8.75 -4.13 7.42
C VAL A 351 8.34 -5.18 6.39
N HIS A 352 8.01 -6.37 6.89
CA HIS A 352 7.61 -7.52 6.07
C HIS A 352 6.20 -7.95 6.47
N ARG A 353 5.19 -7.65 5.65
CA ARG A 353 3.78 -7.93 5.94
C ARG A 353 3.42 -9.35 5.54
N ALA A 354 2.42 -9.92 6.20
CA ALA A 354 1.91 -11.27 5.92
C ALA A 354 1.45 -11.46 4.46
N GLY A 355 1.07 -10.35 3.79
CA GLY A 355 0.59 -10.34 2.42
C GLY A 355 -0.86 -10.78 2.30
N THR A 356 -1.29 -11.12 1.09
CA THR A 356 -2.70 -11.29 0.71
C THR A 356 -3.27 -12.65 1.12
N TYR A 357 -4.48 -12.63 1.70
CA TYR A 357 -5.28 -13.79 2.04
C TYR A 357 -6.64 -13.73 1.36
N ASP A 358 -7.17 -14.86 0.93
CA ASP A 358 -8.49 -14.98 0.33
C ASP A 358 -9.41 -15.86 1.18
N VAL A 359 -10.65 -15.39 1.36
CA VAL A 359 -11.75 -16.21 1.89
C VAL A 359 -12.77 -16.42 0.76
N PRO A 360 -12.83 -17.61 0.17
CA PRO A 360 -13.78 -17.93 -0.86
C PRO A 360 -15.23 -17.89 -0.35
N ILE A 361 -16.13 -17.24 -1.11
CA ILE A 361 -17.58 -17.23 -0.82
C ILE A 361 -18.30 -18.24 -1.73
N LYS A 362 -17.83 -18.41 -2.97
CA LYS A 362 -18.45 -19.28 -3.98
C LYS A 362 -17.49 -20.33 -4.52
N GLY A 363 -18.02 -21.51 -4.88
CA GLY A 363 -17.21 -22.62 -5.40
C GLY A 363 -16.42 -22.29 -6.67
N ILE A 364 -16.91 -21.35 -7.49
CA ILE A 364 -16.25 -20.88 -8.72
C ILE A 364 -14.91 -20.15 -8.44
N TYR A 365 -14.62 -19.77 -7.21
CA TYR A 365 -13.36 -19.14 -6.80
C TYR A 365 -12.13 -19.90 -7.32
N LYS A 366 -12.14 -21.26 -7.27
CA LYS A 366 -11.00 -22.08 -7.73
C LYS A 366 -10.68 -21.81 -9.20
N LEU A 367 -11.70 -21.70 -10.05
CA LEU A 367 -11.53 -21.41 -11.49
C LEU A 367 -10.99 -20.00 -11.71
N CYS A 368 -11.45 -19.01 -10.91
CA CYS A 368 -10.97 -17.64 -11.01
C CYS A 368 -9.49 -17.52 -10.62
N VAL A 369 -9.03 -18.20 -9.56
CA VAL A 369 -7.61 -18.25 -9.17
C VAL A 369 -6.75 -18.90 -10.25
N LEU A 370 -7.22 -19.98 -10.86
CA LEU A 370 -6.53 -20.60 -11.98
C LEU A 370 -6.39 -19.64 -13.18
N ALA A 371 -7.46 -18.90 -13.48
CA ALA A 371 -7.44 -17.90 -14.54
C ALA A 371 -6.51 -16.71 -14.22
N GLU A 372 -6.47 -16.24 -12.97
CA GLU A 372 -5.51 -15.23 -12.52
C GLU A 372 -4.06 -15.72 -12.67
N GLY A 373 -3.79 -16.97 -12.25
CA GLY A 373 -2.47 -17.61 -12.38
C GLY A 373 -2.04 -17.75 -13.84
N ALA A 374 -2.93 -18.24 -14.71
CA ALA A 374 -2.68 -18.37 -16.14
C ALA A 374 -2.39 -17.00 -16.79
N ARG A 375 -3.18 -15.97 -16.44
CA ARG A 375 -2.96 -14.59 -16.92
C ARG A 375 -1.62 -14.03 -16.45
N ALA A 376 -1.26 -14.21 -15.18
CA ALA A 376 0.02 -13.78 -14.63
C ALA A 376 1.20 -14.47 -15.33
N PHE A 377 1.09 -15.79 -15.57
CA PHE A 377 2.08 -16.57 -16.32
C PHE A 377 2.23 -16.05 -17.76
N TRP A 378 1.10 -15.83 -18.46
CA TRP A 378 1.09 -15.30 -19.82
C TRP A 378 1.77 -13.94 -19.90
N HIS A 379 1.42 -13.02 -19.00
CA HIS A 379 2.04 -11.69 -18.97
C HIS A 379 3.52 -11.72 -18.61
N LYS A 380 3.92 -12.54 -17.62
CA LYS A 380 5.32 -12.58 -17.15
C LYS A 380 6.27 -13.35 -18.07
N LYS A 381 5.81 -14.46 -18.68
CA LYS A 381 6.69 -15.34 -19.46
C LYS A 381 6.46 -15.25 -20.97
N VAL A 382 5.23 -15.21 -21.42
CA VAL A 382 4.90 -15.29 -22.85
C VAL A 382 5.03 -13.94 -23.53
N LEU A 383 4.40 -12.89 -22.98
CA LEU A 383 4.48 -11.55 -23.57
C LEU A 383 5.88 -10.94 -23.50
N LYS A 384 6.66 -11.21 -22.43
CA LYS A 384 8.07 -10.78 -22.38
C LYS A 384 8.89 -11.47 -23.47
N LYS A 385 8.70 -12.77 -23.68
CA LYS A 385 9.41 -13.52 -24.74
C LYS A 385 9.02 -13.07 -26.15
N ILE A 386 7.72 -12.77 -26.39
CA ILE A 386 7.24 -12.27 -27.69
C ILE A 386 7.76 -10.84 -27.97
N ARG A 387 7.94 -10.01 -26.94
CA ARG A 387 8.45 -8.63 -27.08
C ARG A 387 9.97 -8.53 -27.07
N GLY A 388 10.70 -9.66 -27.09
CA GLY A 388 12.16 -9.68 -27.15
C GLY A 388 12.86 -9.12 -25.90
N ARG A 389 12.21 -9.25 -24.76
CA ARG A 389 12.75 -8.82 -23.46
C ARG A 389 12.88 -9.95 -22.47
#